data_8c9df9f5114b37e6db1c3503ea23efec
#
_entry.id   8c9df9f5114b37e6db1c3503ea23efec
#
_cell.length_a   1.000
_cell.length_b   1.000
_cell.length_c   1.000
_cell.angle_alpha   90.00
_cell.angle_beta   90.00
_cell.angle_gamma   90.00
#
_symmetry.space_group_name_H-M   'P 1'
#
loop_
_entity.id
_entity.type
_entity.pdbx_description
1 polymer ?
#
loop_
_entity_poly.entity_id
_entity_poly.type
_entity_poly.pdbx_seq_one_letter_code
_entity_poly.pdbx_strand_id
1 'polypeptide(L)'
;MPRSSFQKLKIIYIMEYLLKNSDEDHAVTTSQIIAYLKSHDITAERKTIYSDIDALRDFGLDIIQVSEGNNHGYYVASRDFELPELKLLVDSVQSSKFITHKKTLSLIKKIEKLASIHSAQLLNRQVFVKNRIKTMNESIYYNVDEIHNGISSNWKIRFLYFEYNVAKERVYRDRKSTRLNSSHWNKSRMPSSA
;
A
#
# COMPACT_ATOMS: atom_id res chain seq x y z
N MET A 1 12.82 -36.08 18.86
CA MET A 1 12.21 -34.87 19.39
C MET A 1 11.29 -34.29 18.32
N PRO A 2 10.04 -33.90 18.64
CA PRO A 2 9.19 -33.32 17.64
C PRO A 2 9.84 -32.01 17.15
N ARG A 3 10.06 -31.87 15.83
CA ARG A 3 10.50 -30.61 15.22
C ARG A 3 9.48 -29.55 15.59
N SER A 4 9.92 -28.51 16.29
CA SER A 4 9.00 -27.45 16.70
C SER A 4 8.23 -26.93 15.47
N SER A 5 6.94 -26.70 15.63
CA SER A 5 6.06 -26.18 14.57
C SER A 5 6.66 -24.91 13.92
N PHE A 6 7.44 -24.15 14.65
CA PHE A 6 8.11 -22.92 14.23
C PHE A 6 9.26 -23.12 13.22
N GLN A 7 9.88 -24.31 13.15
CA GLN A 7 10.94 -24.56 12.16
C GLN A 7 10.42 -24.51 10.70
N LYS A 8 9.15 -24.84 10.46
CA LYS A 8 8.53 -24.73 9.15
C LYS A 8 8.32 -23.27 8.71
N LEU A 9 8.20 -22.37 9.66
CA LEU A 9 7.99 -20.93 9.42
C LEU A 9 9.32 -20.18 9.27
N LYS A 10 10.46 -20.82 9.55
CA LYS A 10 11.78 -20.17 9.51
C LYS A 10 12.03 -19.40 8.21
N ILE A 11 11.82 -20.04 7.07
CA ILE A 11 12.06 -19.42 5.77
C ILE A 11 11.15 -18.22 5.50
N ILE A 12 9.90 -18.26 5.99
CA ILE A 12 8.94 -17.15 5.86
C ILE A 12 9.40 -15.96 6.69
N TYR A 13 9.89 -16.19 7.92
CA TYR A 13 10.45 -15.12 8.75
C TYR A 13 11.71 -14.52 8.14
N ILE A 14 12.58 -15.33 7.51
CA ILE A 14 13.75 -14.82 6.80
C ILE A 14 13.31 -13.93 5.64
N MET A 15 12.36 -14.38 4.83
CA MET A 15 11.79 -13.62 3.72
C MET A 15 11.20 -12.29 4.19
N GLU A 16 10.34 -12.30 5.22
CA GLU A 16 9.75 -11.10 5.80
C GLU A 16 10.81 -10.12 6.30
N TYR A 17 11.82 -10.64 7.00
CA TYR A 17 12.91 -9.83 7.53
C TYR A 17 13.72 -9.16 6.43
N LEU A 18 14.08 -9.88 5.37
CA LEU A 18 14.80 -9.33 4.22
C LEU A 18 13.96 -8.28 3.48
N LEU A 19 12.72 -8.59 3.15
CA LEU A 19 11.82 -7.65 2.47
C LEU A 19 11.62 -6.36 3.27
N LYS A 20 11.59 -6.43 4.58
CA LYS A 20 11.34 -5.29 5.45
C LYS A 20 12.59 -4.47 5.74
N ASN A 21 13.74 -5.11 5.95
CA ASN A 21 14.91 -4.46 6.54
C ASN A 21 16.08 -4.28 5.56
N SER A 22 15.99 -4.77 4.32
CA SER A 22 17.08 -4.63 3.37
C SER A 22 16.70 -3.84 2.12
N ASP A 23 17.65 -3.13 1.55
CA ASP A 23 17.66 -2.50 0.24
C ASP A 23 19.12 -2.36 -0.24
N GLU A 24 19.34 -1.74 -1.41
CA GLU A 24 20.67 -1.58 -2.01
C GLU A 24 21.69 -0.92 -1.10
N ASP A 25 21.24 0.05 -0.28
CA ASP A 25 22.10 0.81 0.64
C ASP A 25 22.20 0.14 2.03
N HIS A 26 21.33 -0.83 2.33
CA HIS A 26 21.19 -1.43 3.66
C HIS A 26 21.13 -2.95 3.56
N ALA A 27 22.29 -3.58 3.41
CA ALA A 27 22.40 -5.03 3.43
C ALA A 27 22.27 -5.60 4.85
N VAL A 28 21.57 -6.71 4.98
CA VAL A 28 21.34 -7.42 6.25
C VAL A 28 22.32 -8.58 6.39
N THR A 29 23.00 -8.66 7.52
CA THR A 29 23.96 -9.72 7.80
C THR A 29 23.28 -11.01 8.30
N THR A 30 23.93 -12.17 8.10
CA THR A 30 23.46 -13.45 8.64
C THR A 30 23.28 -13.42 10.16
N SER A 31 24.12 -12.66 10.87
CA SER A 31 24.01 -12.51 12.33
C SER A 31 22.73 -11.78 12.74
N GLN A 32 22.33 -10.76 11.98
CA GLN A 32 21.05 -10.04 12.21
C GLN A 32 19.85 -10.95 11.94
N ILE A 33 19.89 -11.75 10.89
CA ILE A 33 18.84 -12.73 10.58
C ILE A 33 18.70 -13.75 11.74
N ILE A 34 19.81 -14.28 12.24
CA ILE A 34 19.80 -15.23 13.36
C ILE A 34 19.24 -14.57 14.63
N ALA A 35 19.63 -13.32 14.93
CA ALA A 35 19.11 -12.58 16.07
C ALA A 35 17.59 -12.36 15.96
N TYR A 36 17.11 -12.02 14.76
CA TYR A 36 15.66 -11.87 14.49
C TYR A 36 14.90 -13.19 14.68
N LEU A 37 15.41 -14.30 14.12
CA LEU A 37 14.79 -15.60 14.30
C LEU A 37 14.75 -16.02 15.77
N LYS A 38 15.82 -15.74 16.53
CA LYS A 38 15.88 -16.02 17.97
C LYS A 38 14.80 -15.24 18.75
N SER A 39 14.47 -14.01 18.34
CA SER A 39 13.38 -13.23 18.96
C SER A 39 11.98 -13.84 18.72
N HIS A 40 11.87 -14.79 17.78
CA HIS A 40 10.66 -15.55 17.46
C HIS A 40 10.76 -17.02 17.93
N ASP A 41 11.66 -17.33 18.89
CA ASP A 41 11.89 -18.67 19.40
C ASP A 41 12.33 -19.71 18.34
N ILE A 42 12.96 -19.24 17.25
CA ILE A 42 13.48 -20.08 16.18
C ILE A 42 15.00 -20.09 16.27
N THR A 43 15.56 -21.27 16.53
CA THR A 43 17.02 -21.48 16.50
C THR A 43 17.47 -21.81 15.08
N ALA A 44 18.50 -21.13 14.60
CA ALA A 44 19.07 -21.37 13.27
C ALA A 44 20.59 -21.24 13.31
N GLU A 45 21.25 -22.10 12.54
CA GLU A 45 22.70 -22.06 12.31
C GLU A 45 22.99 -21.29 11.01
N ARG A 46 24.18 -20.68 10.91
CA ARG A 46 24.58 -19.94 9.69
C ARG A 46 24.44 -20.74 8.41
N LYS A 47 24.86 -22.01 8.44
CA LYS A 47 24.81 -22.91 7.27
C LYS A 47 23.39 -23.12 6.77
N THR A 48 22.42 -23.23 7.68
CA THR A 48 21.02 -23.41 7.31
C THR A 48 20.41 -22.12 6.75
N ILE A 49 20.88 -20.93 7.20
CA ILE A 49 20.43 -19.64 6.63
C ILE A 49 20.86 -19.51 5.17
N TYR A 50 22.05 -19.93 4.81
CA TYR A 50 22.51 -19.90 3.42
C TYR A 50 21.62 -20.76 2.52
N SER A 51 21.31 -21.97 2.95
CA SER A 51 20.40 -22.87 2.22
C SER A 51 18.98 -22.29 2.11
N ASP A 52 18.48 -21.60 3.16
CA ASP A 52 17.17 -20.96 3.13
C ASP A 52 17.16 -19.75 2.16
N ILE A 53 18.26 -18.98 2.11
CA ILE A 53 18.39 -17.86 1.16
C ILE A 53 18.45 -18.38 -0.28
N ASP A 54 19.15 -19.46 -0.54
CA ASP A 54 19.19 -20.08 -1.87
C ASP A 54 17.79 -20.60 -2.27
N ALA A 55 17.05 -21.21 -1.34
CA ALA A 55 15.66 -21.60 -1.58
C ALA A 55 14.73 -20.39 -1.86
N LEU A 56 14.97 -19.25 -1.23
CA LEU A 56 14.22 -18.02 -1.53
C LEU A 56 14.57 -17.45 -2.90
N ARG A 57 15.81 -17.59 -3.36
CA ARG A 57 16.18 -17.24 -4.75
C ARG A 57 15.51 -18.16 -5.76
N ASP A 58 15.48 -19.46 -5.50
CA ASP A 58 14.79 -20.43 -6.33
C ASP A 58 13.27 -20.17 -6.35
N PHE A 59 12.71 -19.67 -5.25
CA PHE A 59 11.32 -19.21 -5.18
C PHE A 59 11.03 -17.96 -6.04
N GLY A 60 12.06 -17.20 -6.42
CA GLY A 60 11.96 -16.04 -7.29
C GLY A 60 12.25 -14.70 -6.61
N LEU A 61 12.75 -14.69 -5.35
CA LEU A 61 13.24 -13.44 -4.76
C LEU A 61 14.63 -13.10 -5.31
N ASP A 62 14.76 -11.87 -5.79
CA ASP A 62 16.04 -11.34 -6.25
C ASP A 62 16.90 -10.89 -5.06
N ILE A 63 17.60 -11.85 -4.45
CA ILE A 63 18.46 -11.61 -3.28
C ILE A 63 19.92 -11.53 -3.73
N ILE A 64 20.50 -10.35 -3.59
CA ILE A 64 21.91 -10.11 -3.88
C ILE A 64 22.73 -10.24 -2.61
N GLN A 65 23.89 -10.87 -2.74
CA GLN A 65 24.90 -10.95 -1.69
C GLN A 65 25.96 -9.89 -1.94
N VAL A 66 26.23 -9.09 -0.93
CA VAL A 66 27.36 -8.15 -0.92
C VAL A 66 28.38 -8.56 0.10
N SER A 67 29.65 -8.32 -0.22
CA SER A 67 30.78 -8.63 0.64
C SER A 67 31.62 -7.37 0.82
N GLU A 68 31.62 -6.83 2.02
CA GLU A 68 32.55 -5.77 2.42
C GLU A 68 33.54 -6.32 3.44
N GLY A 69 34.75 -6.62 2.98
CA GLY A 69 35.77 -7.26 3.82
C GLY A 69 35.31 -8.65 4.32
N ASN A 70 35.25 -8.81 5.63
CA ASN A 70 34.82 -10.05 6.28
C ASN A 70 33.29 -10.11 6.54
N ASN A 71 32.55 -9.08 6.20
CA ASN A 71 31.10 -9.02 6.40
C ASN A 71 30.37 -9.38 5.10
N HIS A 72 29.55 -10.43 5.17
CA HIS A 72 28.65 -10.81 4.10
C HIS A 72 27.23 -10.33 4.47
N GLY A 73 26.65 -9.54 3.59
CA GLY A 73 25.28 -9.05 3.73
C GLY A 73 24.40 -9.52 2.57
N TYR A 74 23.10 -9.47 2.76
CA TYR A 74 22.08 -9.80 1.76
C TYR A 74 21.08 -8.68 1.67
N TYR A 75 20.63 -8.36 0.46
CA TYR A 75 19.51 -7.44 0.24
C TYR A 75 18.62 -7.91 -0.90
N VAL A 76 17.37 -7.47 -0.87
CA VAL A 76 16.41 -7.73 -1.95
C VAL A 76 16.53 -6.58 -2.96
N ALA A 77 16.98 -6.91 -4.18
CA ALA A 77 17.25 -5.93 -5.23
C ALA A 77 15.96 -5.56 -5.98
N SER A 78 15.16 -6.54 -6.39
CA SER A 78 13.93 -6.31 -7.11
C SER A 78 12.71 -6.43 -6.20
N ARG A 79 11.77 -5.48 -6.33
CA ARG A 79 10.49 -5.44 -5.60
C ARG A 79 9.36 -5.23 -6.59
N ASP A 80 8.13 -5.58 -6.17
CA ASP A 80 6.93 -5.36 -6.99
C ASP A 80 6.73 -3.89 -7.39
N PHE A 81 7.21 -2.97 -6.54
CA PHE A 81 7.15 -1.53 -6.78
C PHE A 81 8.50 -0.88 -6.50
N GLU A 82 8.94 -0.05 -7.43
CA GLU A 82 10.10 0.83 -7.24
C GLU A 82 9.74 2.04 -6.36
N LEU A 83 10.72 2.65 -5.72
CA LEU A 83 10.51 3.81 -4.86
C LEU A 83 9.84 5.00 -5.58
N PRO A 84 10.15 5.35 -6.85
CA PRO A 84 9.43 6.38 -7.60
C PRO A 84 7.94 6.06 -7.79
N GLU A 85 7.59 4.80 -8.05
CA GLU A 85 6.20 4.36 -8.22
C GLU A 85 5.42 4.49 -6.90
N LEU A 86 6.03 4.08 -5.78
CA LEU A 86 5.44 4.25 -4.46
C LEU A 86 5.22 5.74 -4.12
N LYS A 87 6.15 6.63 -4.50
CA LYS A 87 5.97 8.08 -4.34
C LYS A 87 4.75 8.57 -5.12
N LEU A 88 4.59 8.12 -6.37
CA LEU A 88 3.44 8.47 -7.20
C LEU A 88 2.12 7.98 -6.59
N LEU A 89 2.09 6.76 -6.04
CA LEU A 89 0.92 6.23 -5.32
C LEU A 89 0.59 7.06 -4.09
N VAL A 90 1.58 7.44 -3.28
CA VAL A 90 1.40 8.30 -2.11
C VAL A 90 0.83 9.66 -2.52
N ASP A 91 1.38 10.29 -3.57
CA ASP A 91 0.90 11.59 -4.07
C ASP A 91 -0.54 11.50 -4.61
N SER A 92 -0.88 10.42 -5.29
CA SER A 92 -2.24 10.17 -5.79
C SER A 92 -3.24 10.05 -4.64
N VAL A 93 -2.91 9.31 -3.59
CA VAL A 93 -3.75 9.18 -2.40
C VAL A 93 -3.86 10.50 -1.65
N GLN A 94 -2.77 11.28 -1.56
CA GLN A 94 -2.79 12.60 -0.91
C GLN A 94 -3.61 13.62 -1.68
N SER A 95 -3.55 13.63 -3.01
CA SER A 95 -4.26 14.58 -3.86
C SER A 95 -5.76 14.30 -3.93
N SER A 96 -6.18 13.09 -3.62
CA SER A 96 -7.58 12.69 -3.67
C SER A 96 -8.45 13.48 -2.67
N LYS A 97 -9.40 14.26 -3.18
CA LYS A 97 -10.31 15.10 -2.38
C LYS A 97 -11.46 14.33 -1.73
N PHE A 98 -11.82 13.17 -2.26
CA PHE A 98 -12.93 12.36 -1.78
C PHE A 98 -12.55 11.37 -0.67
N ILE A 99 -11.28 11.27 -0.32
CA ILE A 99 -10.81 10.43 0.78
C ILE A 99 -10.58 11.30 2.01
N THR A 100 -11.06 10.84 3.19
CA THR A 100 -10.84 11.56 4.45
C THR A 100 -9.35 11.55 4.84
N HIS A 101 -8.95 12.50 5.67
CA HIS A 101 -7.57 12.58 6.16
C HIS A 101 -7.15 11.27 6.88
N LYS A 102 -8.02 10.72 7.73
CA LYS A 102 -7.79 9.46 8.44
C LYS A 102 -7.57 8.28 7.49
N LYS A 103 -8.41 8.17 6.44
CA LYS A 103 -8.28 7.11 5.43
C LYS A 103 -7.02 7.29 4.59
N THR A 104 -6.65 8.53 4.24
CA THR A 104 -5.39 8.86 3.55
C THR A 104 -4.19 8.33 4.33
N LEU A 105 -4.06 8.66 5.61
CA LEU A 105 -2.96 8.18 6.45
C LEU A 105 -2.93 6.65 6.56
N SER A 106 -4.11 6.03 6.68
CA SER A 106 -4.21 4.56 6.71
C SER A 106 -3.74 3.91 5.40
N LEU A 107 -4.07 4.49 4.25
CA LEU A 107 -3.63 4.00 2.94
C LEU A 107 -2.12 4.19 2.76
N ILE A 108 -1.59 5.35 3.11
CA ILE A 108 -0.15 5.62 3.04
C ILE A 108 0.63 4.60 3.87
N LYS A 109 0.21 4.31 5.11
CA LYS A 109 0.83 3.27 5.95
C LYS A 109 0.80 1.87 5.32
N LYS A 110 -0.16 1.58 4.45
CA LYS A 110 -0.20 0.32 3.70
C LYS A 110 0.78 0.33 2.53
N ILE A 111 0.90 1.48 1.83
CA ILE A 111 1.88 1.66 0.75
C ILE A 111 3.31 1.57 1.30
N GLU A 112 3.58 2.17 2.46
CA GLU A 112 4.89 2.09 3.13
C GLU A 112 5.35 0.66 3.39
N LYS A 113 4.43 -0.27 3.64
CA LYS A 113 4.75 -1.70 3.86
C LYS A 113 5.26 -2.42 2.60
N LEU A 114 5.08 -1.84 1.41
CA LEU A 114 5.60 -2.38 0.16
C LEU A 114 7.08 -2.05 -0.05
N ALA A 115 7.62 -1.11 0.72
CA ALA A 115 9.02 -0.71 0.70
C ALA A 115 9.80 -1.29 1.89
N SER A 116 11.15 -1.14 1.85
CA SER A 116 11.98 -1.32 3.05
C SER A 116 11.65 -0.24 4.09
N ILE A 117 11.98 -0.48 5.35
CA ILE A 117 11.81 0.54 6.42
C ILE A 117 12.59 1.82 6.13
N HIS A 118 13.71 1.72 5.43
CA HIS A 118 14.57 2.85 5.05
C HIS A 118 13.90 3.67 3.94
N SER A 119 13.44 3.02 2.87
CA SER A 119 12.69 3.65 1.78
C SER A 119 11.34 4.20 2.25
N ALA A 120 10.65 3.53 3.18
CA ALA A 120 9.40 4.02 3.78
C ALA A 120 9.58 5.35 4.52
N GLN A 121 10.73 5.59 5.17
CA GLN A 121 11.04 6.89 5.80
C GLN A 121 11.11 8.03 4.76
N LEU A 122 11.59 7.75 3.55
CA LEU A 122 11.62 8.73 2.47
C LEU A 122 10.21 9.07 1.97
N LEU A 123 9.31 8.09 1.94
CA LEU A 123 7.90 8.30 1.60
C LEU A 123 7.21 9.18 2.65
N ASN A 124 7.47 8.96 3.93
CA ASN A 124 6.89 9.74 5.03
C ASN A 124 7.27 11.23 5.00
N ARG A 125 8.49 11.58 4.57
CA ARG A 125 8.94 12.97 4.47
C ARG A 125 8.13 13.78 3.45
N GLN A 126 7.50 13.13 2.48
CA GLN A 126 6.66 13.80 1.46
C GLN A 126 5.20 14.00 1.92
N VAL A 127 4.79 13.41 3.04
CA VAL A 127 3.41 13.47 3.57
C VAL A 127 3.04 14.83 4.19
N PHE A 128 3.82 15.89 3.99
CA PHE A 128 3.52 17.22 4.48
C PHE A 128 2.61 18.03 3.53
N VAL A 129 1.35 17.61 3.40
CA VAL A 129 0.33 18.49 2.84
C VAL A 129 -0.63 18.94 3.95
N LYS A 130 -0.16 19.84 4.80
CA LYS A 130 -1.03 20.71 5.59
C LYS A 130 -1.88 21.52 4.59
N ASN A 131 -3.21 21.48 4.72
CA ASN A 131 -4.21 22.34 4.07
C ASN A 131 -4.82 21.88 2.73
N ARG A 132 -4.73 20.63 2.30
CA ARG A 132 -5.62 20.18 1.23
C ARG A 132 -7.02 19.93 1.81
N ILE A 133 -8.04 20.58 1.21
CA ILE A 133 -9.44 20.36 1.53
C ILE A 133 -9.77 18.89 1.22
N LYS A 134 -10.06 18.13 2.26
CA LYS A 134 -10.52 16.73 2.15
C LYS A 134 -11.94 16.62 2.66
N THR A 135 -12.67 15.64 2.15
CA THR A 135 -14.01 15.37 2.69
C THR A 135 -13.91 14.91 4.13
N MET A 136 -14.91 15.26 4.93
CA MET A 136 -15.09 14.74 6.29
C MET A 136 -15.99 13.49 6.32
N ASN A 137 -16.61 13.13 5.20
CA ASN A 137 -17.55 12.03 5.11
C ASN A 137 -16.84 10.73 4.71
N GLU A 138 -16.70 9.79 5.65
CA GLU A 138 -16.09 8.49 5.41
C GLU A 138 -16.93 7.59 4.48
N SER A 139 -18.23 7.82 4.36
CA SER A 139 -19.10 7.01 3.49
C SER A 139 -18.84 7.24 2.00
N ILE A 140 -18.21 8.34 1.61
CA ILE A 140 -17.91 8.63 0.19
C ILE A 140 -17.03 7.54 -0.42
N TYR A 141 -16.09 7.00 0.33
CA TYR A 141 -15.24 5.92 -0.14
C TYR A 141 -16.06 4.68 -0.55
N TYR A 142 -17.02 4.29 0.27
CA TYR A 142 -17.92 3.17 -0.04
C TYR A 142 -18.91 3.51 -1.16
N ASN A 143 -19.39 4.74 -1.21
CA ASN A 143 -20.27 5.19 -2.29
C ASN A 143 -19.58 5.14 -3.66
N VAL A 144 -18.28 5.46 -3.72
CA VAL A 144 -17.49 5.34 -4.95
C VAL A 144 -17.38 3.87 -5.37
N ASP A 145 -17.15 2.96 -4.43
CA ASP A 145 -17.09 1.52 -4.69
C ASP A 145 -18.42 0.98 -5.24
N GLU A 146 -19.54 1.35 -4.64
CA GLU A 146 -20.88 1.01 -5.12
C GLU A 146 -21.16 1.57 -6.54
N ILE A 147 -20.66 2.77 -6.86
CA ILE A 147 -20.74 3.33 -8.20
C ILE A 147 -19.94 2.49 -9.19
N HIS A 148 -18.72 2.09 -8.85
CA HIS A 148 -17.90 1.23 -9.70
C HIS A 148 -18.55 -0.14 -9.93
N ASN A 149 -19.12 -0.75 -8.88
CA ASN A 149 -19.86 -2.00 -8.97
C ASN A 149 -21.08 -1.86 -9.89
N GLY A 150 -21.82 -0.75 -9.78
CA GLY A 150 -22.95 -0.44 -10.65
C GLY A 150 -22.52 -0.27 -12.11
N ILE A 151 -21.40 0.37 -12.38
CA ILE A 151 -20.84 0.52 -13.73
C ILE A 151 -20.45 -0.85 -14.31
N SER A 152 -19.68 -1.63 -13.55
CA SER A 152 -19.17 -2.93 -13.99
C SER A 152 -20.31 -3.94 -14.25
N SER A 153 -21.39 -3.86 -13.47
CA SER A 153 -22.56 -4.74 -13.61
C SER A 153 -23.64 -4.17 -14.54
N ASN A 154 -23.41 -3.02 -15.15
CA ASN A 154 -24.38 -2.29 -15.99
C ASN A 154 -25.74 -2.06 -15.28
N TRP A 155 -25.71 -1.80 -13.97
CA TRP A 155 -26.88 -1.54 -13.16
C TRP A 155 -27.30 -0.07 -13.20
N LYS A 156 -28.57 0.17 -12.86
CA LYS A 156 -29.06 1.51 -12.60
C LYS A 156 -28.73 1.91 -11.15
N ILE A 157 -28.10 3.06 -10.97
CA ILE A 157 -27.83 3.60 -9.64
C ILE A 157 -28.94 4.59 -9.28
N ARG A 158 -29.45 4.51 -8.06
CA ARG A 158 -30.39 5.46 -7.46
C ARG A 158 -29.69 6.19 -6.31
N PHE A 159 -29.70 7.49 -6.31
CA PHE A 159 -29.10 8.30 -5.24
C PHE A 159 -29.99 9.48 -4.86
N LEU A 160 -29.82 9.94 -3.62
CA LEU A 160 -30.46 11.15 -3.11
C LEU A 160 -29.54 12.33 -3.40
N TYR A 161 -30.04 13.26 -4.18
CA TYR A 161 -29.34 14.51 -4.43
C TYR A 161 -29.85 15.60 -3.47
N PHE A 162 -28.94 16.34 -2.87
CA PHE A 162 -29.27 17.46 -2.02
C PHE A 162 -28.41 18.69 -2.34
N GLU A 163 -28.97 19.86 -2.10
CA GLU A 163 -28.29 21.14 -2.13
C GLU A 163 -28.38 21.79 -0.75
N TYR A 164 -27.47 22.70 -0.45
CA TYR A 164 -27.60 23.52 0.74
C TYR A 164 -28.36 24.78 0.39
N ASN A 165 -29.40 25.12 1.19
CA ASN A 165 -30.06 26.40 1.11
C ASN A 165 -29.20 27.52 1.72
N VAL A 166 -29.67 28.77 1.65
CA VAL A 166 -29.01 29.95 2.22
C VAL A 166 -28.77 29.80 3.74
N ALA A 167 -29.64 29.07 4.43
CA ALA A 167 -29.53 28.75 5.87
C ALA A 167 -28.59 27.55 6.14
N LYS A 168 -27.88 27.02 5.13
CA LYS A 168 -26.99 25.83 5.21
C LYS A 168 -27.71 24.52 5.63
N GLU A 169 -29.02 24.44 5.39
CA GLU A 169 -29.80 23.23 5.58
C GLU A 169 -29.80 22.38 4.31
N ARG A 170 -29.85 21.05 4.45
CA ARG A 170 -29.91 20.14 3.30
C ARG A 170 -31.32 20.10 2.72
N VAL A 171 -31.48 20.55 1.50
CA VAL A 171 -32.72 20.42 0.73
C VAL A 171 -32.56 19.29 -0.26
N TYR A 172 -33.34 18.22 -0.06
CA TYR A 172 -33.29 17.04 -0.93
C TYR A 172 -34.10 17.31 -2.19
N ARG A 173 -33.51 17.12 -3.36
CA ARG A 173 -34.18 17.07 -4.65
C ARG A 173 -34.53 15.64 -5.01
N ASP A 174 -35.44 15.48 -5.98
CA ASP A 174 -35.94 14.16 -6.40
C ASP A 174 -34.89 13.12 -6.65
N ARG A 175 -35.23 11.84 -6.35
CA ARG A 175 -34.40 10.69 -6.59
C ARG A 175 -34.09 10.56 -8.07
N LYS A 176 -32.83 10.80 -8.47
CA LYS A 176 -32.38 10.51 -9.83
C LYS A 176 -31.95 9.04 -9.94
N SER A 177 -32.48 8.34 -10.96
CA SER A 177 -32.03 7.02 -11.37
C SER A 177 -31.35 7.16 -12.72
N THR A 178 -30.10 6.76 -12.83
CA THR A 178 -29.35 6.81 -14.10
C THR A 178 -28.62 5.50 -14.35
N ARG A 179 -28.52 5.13 -15.64
CA ARG A 179 -27.57 4.09 -16.07
C ARG A 179 -26.22 4.73 -16.26
N LEU A 180 -25.21 4.21 -15.60
CA LEU A 180 -23.83 4.62 -15.79
C LEU A 180 -23.25 3.78 -16.93
N ASN A 181 -23.18 4.37 -18.13
CA ASN A 181 -22.47 3.78 -19.25
C ASN A 181 -21.07 4.42 -19.30
N SER A 182 -20.03 3.60 -19.34
CA SER A 182 -18.64 4.05 -19.47
C SER A 182 -18.35 4.84 -20.75
N SER A 183 -19.23 4.75 -21.76
CA SER A 183 -19.11 5.45 -23.04
C SER A 183 -19.73 6.86 -23.08
N HIS A 184 -20.42 7.32 -22.06
CA HIS A 184 -21.13 8.60 -22.03
C HIS A 184 -20.42 9.72 -21.23
N TRP A 185 -19.12 9.70 -21.16
CA TRP A 185 -18.35 10.81 -20.56
C TRP A 185 -18.21 12.04 -21.46
N ASN A 186 -18.82 12.05 -22.63
CA ASN A 186 -18.86 13.20 -23.52
C ASN A 186 -20.29 13.73 -23.68
N LYS A 187 -20.63 14.74 -22.90
CA LYS A 187 -21.57 15.84 -23.10
C LYS A 187 -22.36 16.19 -21.84
N SER A 188 -21.71 16.77 -20.87
CA SER A 188 -22.41 17.77 -20.06
C SER A 188 -22.18 19.12 -20.74
N ARG A 189 -23.15 19.58 -21.50
CA ARG A 189 -23.28 21.00 -21.87
C ARG A 189 -23.51 21.77 -20.58
N MET A 190 -22.55 22.61 -20.21
CA MET A 190 -22.85 23.71 -19.29
C MET A 190 -23.84 24.65 -19.96
N PRO A 191 -24.93 25.06 -19.30
CA PRO A 191 -25.72 26.14 -19.81
C PRO A 191 -24.87 27.41 -19.81
N SER A 192 -24.71 28.02 -20.97
CA SER A 192 -24.16 29.37 -21.09
C SER A 192 -25.09 30.31 -20.33
N SER A 193 -24.54 30.99 -19.33
CA SER A 193 -25.17 32.14 -18.69
C SER A 193 -25.30 33.26 -19.71
N ALA A 194 -26.54 33.65 -20.00
CA ALA A 194 -26.85 34.96 -20.50
C ALA A 194 -27.06 35.89 -19.31
#